data_46e5e99d118d00b6b5da7a07d0329978
#
_entry.id   46e5e99d118d00b6b5da7a07d0329978
#
_cell.length_a   1.000
_cell.length_b   1.000
_cell.length_c   1.000
_cell.angle_alpha   90.00
_cell.angle_beta   90.00
_cell.angle_gamma   90.00
#
_symmetry.space_group_name_H-M   'P 1'
#
loop_
_entity.id
_entity.type
_entity.pdbx_description
1 polymer ?
#
loop_
_entity_poly.entity_id
_entity_poly.type
_entity_poly.pdbx_seq_one_letter_code
_entity_poly.pdbx_strand_id
1 'polypeptide(L)'
;MANIIKLDGTQPLDFDREMVEQAYDRWAPVYDLVFGGVFSKGRKAAIQATNKIGGRVLEVGVGTGISLPQYAPHLRIFGTDISEAMLQKAKKRVDELGLKNVEGLAVMDAEKLEFPDDSFDVVMAQYVVTAVPNPEKALDEFARVLRPGGELIILTRVSADAGMRRFIEQRLQPVVRPLGFRTAEFAWSRYAQWLANARGIELAERRLVPPLGHFSLVRFRKIEIAAAA
;
A
#
# COMPACT_ATOMS: atom_id res chain seq x y z
N MET A 1 23.75 3.80 3.19
CA MET A 1 22.98 4.68 2.26
C MET A 1 22.02 3.78 1.48
N ALA A 2 20.72 4.06 1.56
CA ALA A 2 19.76 3.34 0.73
C ALA A 2 19.93 3.78 -0.73
N ASN A 3 20.10 2.81 -1.64
CA ASN A 3 20.18 3.08 -3.06
C ASN A 3 18.80 2.88 -3.68
N ILE A 4 18.42 3.75 -4.64
CA ILE A 4 17.27 3.47 -5.49
C ILE A 4 17.73 2.47 -6.55
N ILE A 5 17.09 1.31 -6.56
CA ILE A 5 17.37 0.24 -7.51
C ILE A 5 16.39 0.41 -8.69
N LYS A 6 16.93 0.65 -9.88
CA LYS A 6 16.18 0.45 -11.12
C LYS A 6 16.41 -0.99 -11.55
N LEU A 7 15.37 -1.78 -11.54
CA LEU A 7 15.43 -3.13 -12.07
C LEU A 7 15.20 -3.03 -13.58
N ASP A 8 16.18 -3.45 -14.35
CA ASP A 8 16.16 -3.43 -15.81
C ASP A 8 15.12 -4.47 -16.30
N GLY A 9 14.06 -4.00 -16.93
CA GLY A 9 13.00 -4.88 -17.42
C GLY A 9 11.60 -4.26 -17.47
N THR A 10 11.49 -2.94 -17.41
CA THR A 10 10.22 -2.26 -17.63
C THR A 10 9.66 -2.57 -19.00
N GLN A 11 8.65 -3.46 -19.03
CA GLN A 11 7.78 -3.56 -20.20
C GLN A 11 7.11 -2.18 -20.45
N PRO A 12 6.73 -1.87 -21.71
CA PRO A 12 6.00 -0.64 -22.01
C PRO A 12 4.85 -0.51 -21.03
N LEU A 13 4.84 0.60 -20.28
CA LEU A 13 3.77 0.91 -19.33
C LEU A 13 2.45 0.97 -20.11
N ASP A 14 1.44 0.25 -19.63
CA ASP A 14 0.09 0.36 -20.16
C ASP A 14 -0.38 1.84 -19.97
N PHE A 15 -1.11 2.38 -20.92
CA PHE A 15 -1.56 3.79 -20.95
C PHE A 15 -2.19 4.24 -19.61
N ASP A 16 -2.91 3.36 -18.93
CA ASP A 16 -3.48 3.61 -17.60
C ASP A 16 -2.41 3.78 -16.49
N ARG A 17 -1.25 3.13 -16.63
CA ARG A 17 -0.13 3.22 -15.67
C ARG A 17 0.64 4.52 -15.81
N GLU A 18 0.91 4.94 -17.03
CA GLU A 18 1.57 6.22 -17.31
C GLU A 18 0.74 7.40 -16.76
N MET A 19 -0.57 7.35 -16.85
CA MET A 19 -1.45 8.36 -16.28
C MET A 19 -1.37 8.40 -14.75
N VAL A 20 -1.26 7.27 -14.09
CA VAL A 20 -1.13 7.17 -12.62
C VAL A 20 0.23 7.74 -12.20
N GLU A 21 1.32 7.33 -12.84
CA GLU A 21 2.66 7.83 -12.57
C GLU A 21 2.74 9.36 -12.74
N GLN A 22 2.28 9.89 -13.89
CA GLN A 22 2.27 11.34 -14.16
C GLN A 22 1.42 12.13 -13.16
N ALA A 23 0.31 11.57 -12.69
CA ALA A 23 -0.52 12.19 -11.66
C ALA A 23 0.25 12.29 -10.33
N TYR A 24 0.93 11.23 -9.90
CA TYR A 24 1.72 11.23 -8.67
C TYR A 24 2.95 12.12 -8.76
N ASP A 25 3.63 12.16 -9.89
CA ASP A 25 4.77 13.07 -10.12
C ASP A 25 4.36 14.54 -9.99
N ARG A 26 3.17 14.90 -10.51
CA ARG A 26 2.62 16.24 -10.38
C ARG A 26 2.31 16.62 -8.92
N TRP A 27 1.81 15.66 -8.12
CA TRP A 27 1.48 15.89 -6.72
C TRP A 27 2.67 15.81 -5.78
N ALA A 28 3.77 15.18 -6.19
CA ALA A 28 4.96 14.98 -5.36
C ALA A 28 5.43 16.24 -4.62
N PRO A 29 5.41 17.48 -5.20
CA PRO A 29 5.89 18.68 -4.51
C PRO A 29 5.07 19.07 -3.27
N VAL A 30 3.76 18.80 -3.28
CA VAL A 30 2.81 19.25 -2.25
C VAL A 30 2.12 18.09 -1.51
N TYR A 31 2.49 16.84 -1.84
CA TYR A 31 1.83 15.65 -1.34
C TYR A 31 1.80 15.59 0.18
N ASP A 32 2.93 15.81 0.84
CA ASP A 32 3.04 15.77 2.30
C ASP A 32 2.23 16.87 2.99
N LEU A 33 2.10 18.03 2.38
CA LEU A 33 1.33 19.15 2.92
C LEU A 33 -0.16 18.85 2.89
N VAL A 34 -0.65 18.32 1.76
CA VAL A 34 -2.08 18.06 1.54
C VAL A 34 -2.53 16.78 2.26
N PHE A 35 -1.74 15.70 2.19
CA PHE A 35 -2.13 14.37 2.63
C PHE A 35 -1.51 13.95 3.96
N GLY A 36 -0.43 14.62 4.41
CA GLY A 36 0.28 14.28 5.64
C GLY A 36 -0.60 14.32 6.88
N GLY A 37 -1.40 15.37 7.04
CA GLY A 37 -2.27 15.56 8.21
C GLY A 37 -3.52 14.68 8.21
N VAL A 38 -4.25 14.65 7.09
CA VAL A 38 -5.54 13.95 6.96
C VAL A 38 -5.39 12.45 7.20
N PHE A 39 -4.32 11.86 6.69
CA PHE A 39 -4.09 10.41 6.76
C PHE A 39 -3.24 9.97 7.95
N SER A 40 -2.79 10.90 8.80
CA SER A 40 -1.82 10.62 9.88
C SER A 40 -2.32 9.58 10.89
N LYS A 41 -3.59 9.65 11.31
CA LYS A 41 -4.15 8.72 12.31
C LYS A 41 -4.26 7.30 11.78
N GLY A 42 -4.71 7.14 10.53
CA GLY A 42 -4.76 5.83 9.88
C GLY A 42 -3.37 5.24 9.69
N ARG A 43 -2.42 6.04 9.18
CA ARG A 43 -1.01 5.67 9.02
C ARG A 43 -0.39 5.19 10.32
N LYS A 44 -0.53 5.98 11.40
CA LYS A 44 -0.03 5.58 12.73
C LYS A 44 -0.60 4.25 13.19
N ALA A 45 -1.89 4.02 12.99
CA ALA A 45 -2.53 2.76 13.36
C ALA A 45 -1.96 1.55 12.58
N ALA A 46 -1.74 1.72 11.27
CA ALA A 46 -1.14 0.68 10.42
C ALA A 46 0.31 0.39 10.83
N ILE A 47 1.12 1.44 11.01
CA ILE A 47 2.51 1.30 11.45
C ILE A 47 2.61 0.67 12.84
N GLN A 48 1.73 1.03 13.78
CA GLN A 48 1.69 0.40 15.09
C GLN A 48 1.38 -1.11 15.03
N ALA A 49 0.50 -1.52 14.11
CA ALA A 49 0.23 -2.94 13.87
C ALA A 49 1.49 -3.63 13.33
N THR A 50 2.16 -3.03 12.34
CA THR A 50 3.42 -3.53 11.78
C THR A 50 4.53 -3.66 12.82
N ASN A 51 4.70 -2.61 13.65
CA ASN A 51 5.73 -2.60 14.70
C ASN A 51 5.56 -3.72 15.74
N LYS A 52 4.31 -4.19 15.95
CA LYS A 52 4.02 -5.31 16.87
C LYS A 52 4.35 -6.67 16.28
N ILE A 53 4.25 -6.81 14.96
CA ILE A 53 4.56 -8.07 14.27
C ILE A 53 6.07 -8.25 14.17
N GLY A 54 6.76 -7.20 13.73
CA GLY A 54 8.22 -7.24 13.60
C GLY A 54 8.69 -7.80 12.26
N GLY A 55 10.00 -8.06 12.14
CA GLY A 55 10.62 -8.72 11.00
C GLY A 55 10.92 -7.82 9.80
N ARG A 56 10.89 -8.41 8.62
CA ARG A 56 11.14 -7.73 7.34
C ARG A 56 9.84 -7.22 6.72
N VAL A 57 9.79 -5.95 6.44
CA VAL A 57 8.59 -5.24 5.98
C VAL A 57 8.79 -4.77 4.54
N LEU A 58 7.84 -5.08 3.67
CA LEU A 58 7.71 -4.45 2.37
C LEU A 58 6.63 -3.36 2.47
N GLU A 59 6.99 -2.10 2.28
CA GLU A 59 6.01 -1.03 2.07
C GLU A 59 5.83 -0.77 0.58
N VAL A 60 4.67 -1.16 0.05
CA VAL A 60 4.28 -0.93 -1.35
C VAL A 60 3.58 0.42 -1.45
N GLY A 61 4.00 1.23 -2.43
CA GLY A 61 3.54 2.62 -2.57
C GLY A 61 4.08 3.51 -1.45
N VAL A 62 5.38 3.41 -1.17
CA VAL A 62 6.03 4.16 -0.08
C VAL A 62 5.98 5.69 -0.28
N GLY A 63 5.74 6.14 -1.51
CA GLY A 63 5.63 7.55 -1.89
C GLY A 63 6.87 8.35 -1.49
N THR A 64 6.65 9.48 -0.83
CA THR A 64 7.71 10.37 -0.31
C THR A 64 8.40 9.83 0.96
N GLY A 65 8.06 8.61 1.40
CA GLY A 65 8.62 7.98 2.59
C GLY A 65 8.17 8.60 3.92
N ILE A 66 7.02 9.27 3.95
CA ILE A 66 6.49 9.93 5.16
C ILE A 66 6.21 8.96 6.33
N SER A 67 6.02 7.68 6.03
CA SER A 67 5.84 6.58 6.98
C SER A 67 7.15 6.09 7.60
N LEU A 68 8.25 6.12 6.83
CA LEU A 68 9.52 5.47 7.16
C LEU A 68 10.08 5.83 8.54
N PRO A 69 10.06 7.11 8.99
CA PRO A 69 10.57 7.47 10.31
C PRO A 69 9.74 6.95 11.50
N GLN A 70 8.53 6.43 11.24
CA GLN A 70 7.60 5.98 12.26
C GLN A 70 7.72 4.49 12.57
N TYR A 71 8.44 3.74 11.72
CA TYR A 71 8.72 2.34 11.97
C TYR A 71 9.74 2.15 13.09
N ALA A 72 9.56 1.10 13.86
CA ALA A 72 10.48 0.77 14.94
C ALA A 72 11.88 0.42 14.38
N PRO A 73 12.97 0.82 15.05
CA PRO A 73 14.35 0.64 14.54
C PRO A 73 14.77 -0.82 14.33
N HIS A 74 14.10 -1.77 14.98
CA HIS A 74 14.41 -3.20 14.85
C HIS A 74 13.81 -3.85 13.58
N LEU A 75 12.91 -3.14 12.89
CA LEU A 75 12.35 -3.61 11.62
C LEU A 75 13.35 -3.42 10.48
N ARG A 76 13.25 -4.25 9.46
CA ARG A 76 14.00 -4.10 8.21
C ARG A 76 13.02 -3.76 7.10
N ILE A 77 13.14 -2.58 6.53
CA ILE A 77 12.12 -2.03 5.64
C ILE A 77 12.65 -1.94 4.22
N PHE A 78 11.89 -2.46 3.28
CA PHE A 78 12.08 -2.22 1.85
C PHE A 78 10.88 -1.45 1.32
N GLY A 79 11.10 -0.33 0.65
CA GLY A 79 10.04 0.50 0.07
C GLY A 79 10.00 0.40 -1.45
N THR A 80 8.80 0.26 -2.01
CA THR A 80 8.61 0.31 -3.47
C THR A 80 7.58 1.37 -3.83
N ASP A 81 7.75 1.99 -5.00
CA ASP A 81 6.78 2.91 -5.60
C ASP A 81 6.94 2.87 -7.11
N ILE A 82 5.88 3.18 -7.86
CA ILE A 82 5.95 3.28 -9.32
C ILE A 82 6.61 4.58 -9.76
N SER A 83 6.51 5.64 -8.96
CA SER A 83 7.05 6.97 -9.25
C SER A 83 8.48 7.12 -8.73
N GLU A 84 9.43 7.28 -9.67
CA GLU A 84 10.82 7.59 -9.33
C GLU A 84 10.94 8.94 -8.59
N ALA A 85 10.14 9.94 -8.96
CA ALA A 85 10.15 11.26 -8.31
C ALA A 85 9.74 11.19 -6.83
N MET A 86 8.79 10.30 -6.48
CA MET A 86 8.43 10.02 -5.10
C MET A 86 9.58 9.34 -4.35
N LEU A 87 10.21 8.34 -4.95
CA LEU A 87 11.33 7.62 -4.34
C LEU A 87 12.57 8.49 -4.11
N GLN A 88 12.84 9.48 -4.98
CA GLN A 88 13.91 10.46 -4.75
C GLN A 88 13.67 11.25 -3.46
N LYS A 89 12.42 11.62 -3.17
CA LYS A 89 12.05 12.29 -1.91
C LYS A 89 12.15 11.36 -0.71
N ALA A 90 11.71 10.10 -0.88
CA ALA A 90 11.86 9.07 0.16
C ALA A 90 13.35 8.85 0.48
N LYS A 91 14.19 8.73 -0.54
CA LYS A 91 15.65 8.58 -0.38
C LYS A 91 16.26 9.77 0.37
N LYS A 92 15.92 10.99 -0.04
CA LYS A 92 16.37 12.20 0.65
C LYS A 92 15.98 12.16 2.13
N ARG A 93 14.75 11.79 2.46
CA ARG A 93 14.27 11.65 3.84
C ARG A 93 15.04 10.58 4.61
N VAL A 94 15.32 9.43 4.01
CA VAL A 94 16.11 8.35 4.62
C VAL A 94 17.51 8.84 4.96
N ASP A 95 18.16 9.54 4.02
CA ASP A 95 19.53 10.06 4.19
C ASP A 95 19.58 11.18 5.26
N GLU A 96 18.65 12.15 5.20
CA GLU A 96 18.57 13.28 6.15
C GLU A 96 18.30 12.85 7.59
N LEU A 97 17.44 11.83 7.77
CA LEU A 97 17.07 11.32 9.09
C LEU A 97 17.94 10.15 9.55
N GLY A 98 18.86 9.68 8.72
CA GLY A 98 19.76 8.57 9.05
C GLY A 98 19.03 7.27 9.36
N LEU A 99 17.97 6.92 8.59
CA LEU A 99 17.14 5.75 8.84
C LEU A 99 17.88 4.47 8.44
N LYS A 100 18.60 3.88 9.38
CA LYS A 100 19.45 2.69 9.14
C LYS A 100 18.65 1.40 8.92
N ASN A 101 17.39 1.38 9.30
CA ASN A 101 16.50 0.25 9.17
C ASN A 101 15.82 0.16 7.80
N VAL A 102 16.05 1.11 6.89
CA VAL A 102 15.59 1.05 5.51
C VAL A 102 16.66 0.35 4.68
N GLU A 103 16.37 -0.91 4.26
CA GLU A 103 17.27 -1.75 3.46
C GLU A 103 17.42 -1.25 2.02
N GLY A 104 16.33 -0.74 1.44
CA GLY A 104 16.33 -0.26 0.06
C GLY A 104 15.03 0.42 -0.35
N LEU A 105 15.13 1.09 -1.48
CA LEU A 105 14.01 1.70 -2.19
C LEU A 105 14.11 1.29 -3.67
N ALA A 106 13.00 0.87 -4.29
CA ALA A 106 13.01 0.47 -5.69
C ALA A 106 11.78 0.93 -6.46
N VAL A 107 11.99 1.28 -7.74
CA VAL A 107 10.88 1.52 -8.67
C VAL A 107 10.29 0.17 -9.01
N MET A 108 9.02 -0.07 -8.66
CA MET A 108 8.30 -1.32 -8.93
C MET A 108 6.82 -1.07 -9.11
N ASP A 109 6.22 -1.89 -9.96
CA ASP A 109 4.77 -2.00 -10.08
C ASP A 109 4.21 -2.91 -8.97
N ALA A 110 3.19 -2.43 -8.26
CA ALA A 110 2.51 -3.20 -7.21
C ALA A 110 1.85 -4.49 -7.75
N GLU A 111 1.54 -4.53 -9.06
CA GLU A 111 0.95 -5.69 -9.74
C GLU A 111 2.00 -6.70 -10.23
N LYS A 112 3.30 -6.39 -10.05
CA LYS A 112 4.43 -7.24 -10.44
C LYS A 112 5.62 -6.94 -9.54
N LEU A 113 5.67 -7.56 -8.38
CA LEU A 113 6.77 -7.39 -7.43
C LEU A 113 7.94 -8.31 -7.79
N GLU A 114 9.14 -7.72 -7.95
CA GLU A 114 10.34 -8.47 -8.32
C GLU A 114 11.06 -9.06 -7.08
N PHE A 115 10.28 -9.64 -6.18
CA PHE A 115 10.78 -10.39 -5.02
C PHE A 115 10.40 -11.86 -5.12
N PRO A 116 11.21 -12.76 -4.59
CA PRO A 116 10.83 -14.16 -4.43
C PRO A 116 9.58 -14.31 -3.54
N ASP A 117 8.89 -15.44 -3.70
CA ASP A 117 7.82 -15.83 -2.78
C ASP A 117 8.33 -15.84 -1.34
N ASP A 118 7.45 -15.61 -0.38
CA ASP A 118 7.73 -15.76 1.04
C ASP A 118 8.92 -14.93 1.57
N SER A 119 9.10 -13.71 1.02
CA SER A 119 10.25 -12.84 1.30
C SER A 119 10.08 -11.91 2.51
N PHE A 120 8.83 -11.62 2.92
CA PHE A 120 8.52 -10.60 3.92
C PHE A 120 7.61 -11.13 5.03
N ASP A 121 7.86 -10.67 6.25
CA ASP A 121 7.03 -10.96 7.43
C ASP A 121 5.77 -10.07 7.43
N VAL A 122 5.88 -8.85 6.88
CA VAL A 122 4.76 -7.92 6.71
C VAL A 122 4.82 -7.28 5.32
N VAL A 123 3.67 -7.24 4.66
CA VAL A 123 3.45 -6.37 3.49
C VAL A 123 2.50 -5.26 3.89
N MET A 124 2.94 -4.01 3.76
CA MET A 124 2.17 -2.81 4.06
C MET A 124 1.78 -2.10 2.77
N ALA A 125 0.48 -1.85 2.57
CA ALA A 125 -0.01 -1.07 1.44
C ALA A 125 -0.95 0.04 1.92
N GLN A 126 -0.46 1.30 1.89
CA GLN A 126 -1.21 2.46 2.34
C GLN A 126 -1.77 3.22 1.14
N TYR A 127 -3.09 3.15 0.93
CA TYR A 127 -3.82 3.85 -0.15
C TYR A 127 -3.45 3.40 -1.57
N VAL A 128 -2.77 2.27 -1.73
CA VAL A 128 -2.29 1.73 -3.02
C VAL A 128 -3.38 0.96 -3.75
N VAL A 129 -4.07 0.05 -3.07
CA VAL A 129 -5.03 -0.91 -3.69
C VAL A 129 -6.12 -0.21 -4.51
N THR A 130 -6.52 1.01 -4.12
CA THR A 130 -7.49 1.81 -4.87
C THR A 130 -6.87 2.67 -5.98
N ALA A 131 -5.55 2.70 -6.08
CA ALA A 131 -4.82 3.51 -7.06
C ALA A 131 -4.31 2.68 -8.26
N VAL A 132 -4.17 1.36 -8.10
CA VAL A 132 -3.67 0.47 -9.15
C VAL A 132 -4.77 0.10 -10.16
N PRO A 133 -4.43 -0.18 -11.42
CA PRO A 133 -5.39 -0.63 -12.45
C PRO A 133 -6.08 -1.94 -12.11
N ASN A 134 -5.33 -2.95 -11.63
CA ASN A 134 -5.82 -4.29 -11.33
C ASN A 134 -5.59 -4.65 -9.85
N PRO A 135 -6.45 -4.17 -8.93
CA PRO A 135 -6.26 -4.35 -7.49
C PRO A 135 -6.10 -5.80 -7.03
N GLU A 136 -6.82 -6.73 -7.67
CA GLU A 136 -6.74 -8.15 -7.33
C GLU A 136 -5.36 -8.72 -7.66
N LYS A 137 -4.74 -8.34 -8.78
CA LYS A 137 -3.36 -8.74 -9.12
C LYS A 137 -2.37 -8.21 -8.09
N ALA A 138 -2.54 -6.96 -7.67
CA ALA A 138 -1.68 -6.42 -6.61
C ALA A 138 -1.85 -7.19 -5.29
N LEU A 139 -3.08 -7.54 -4.92
CA LEU A 139 -3.35 -8.36 -3.73
C LEU A 139 -2.72 -9.76 -3.84
N ASP A 140 -2.75 -10.38 -5.03
CA ASP A 140 -2.10 -11.68 -5.28
C ASP A 140 -0.58 -11.58 -5.12
N GLU A 141 0.05 -10.52 -5.66
CA GLU A 141 1.48 -10.27 -5.48
C GLU A 141 1.85 -10.01 -4.02
N PHE A 142 1.03 -9.25 -3.29
CA PHE A 142 1.23 -9.03 -1.86
C PHE A 142 1.16 -10.34 -1.07
N ALA A 143 0.18 -11.19 -1.39
CA ALA A 143 0.05 -12.51 -0.76
C ALA A 143 1.19 -13.46 -1.16
N ARG A 144 1.69 -13.38 -2.39
CA ARG A 144 2.80 -14.21 -2.89
C ARG A 144 4.09 -13.92 -2.12
N VAL A 145 4.47 -12.65 -2.01
CA VAL A 145 5.73 -12.26 -1.35
C VAL A 145 5.66 -12.32 0.18
N LEU A 146 4.48 -12.48 0.75
CA LEU A 146 4.26 -12.63 2.19
C LEU A 146 4.60 -14.05 2.63
N ARG A 147 5.35 -14.21 3.74
CA ARG A 147 5.67 -15.51 4.35
C ARG A 147 4.46 -16.15 4.99
N PRO A 148 4.40 -17.48 5.08
CA PRO A 148 3.48 -18.16 6.00
C PRO A 148 3.64 -17.59 7.43
N GLY A 149 2.51 -17.33 8.09
CA GLY A 149 2.47 -16.64 9.38
C GLY A 149 2.58 -15.11 9.33
N GLY A 150 2.97 -14.54 8.17
CA GLY A 150 3.07 -13.10 7.97
C GLY A 150 1.73 -12.41 7.77
N GLU A 151 1.74 -11.07 7.77
CA GLU A 151 0.52 -10.28 7.65
C GLU A 151 0.58 -9.22 6.54
N LEU A 152 -0.47 -9.19 5.74
CA LEU A 152 -0.76 -8.12 4.80
C LEU A 152 -1.61 -7.06 5.50
N ILE A 153 -1.08 -5.84 5.63
CA ILE A 153 -1.75 -4.71 6.27
C ILE A 153 -2.10 -3.68 5.22
N ILE A 154 -3.40 -3.45 5.02
CA ILE A 154 -3.90 -2.50 4.03
C ILE A 154 -4.58 -1.35 4.75
N LEU A 155 -4.17 -0.12 4.43
CA LEU A 155 -4.89 1.08 4.79
C LEU A 155 -5.52 1.65 3.54
N THR A 156 -6.86 1.67 3.49
CA THR A 156 -7.56 2.00 2.25
C THR A 156 -8.91 2.65 2.51
N ARG A 157 -9.42 3.32 1.50
CA ARG A 157 -10.83 3.72 1.48
C ARG A 157 -11.66 2.53 1.01
N VAL A 158 -12.59 2.10 1.86
CA VAL A 158 -13.59 1.09 1.48
C VAL A 158 -14.91 1.79 1.28
N SER A 159 -15.44 1.73 0.07
CA SER A 159 -16.76 2.27 -0.24
C SER A 159 -17.85 1.51 0.50
N ALA A 160 -18.92 2.19 0.87
CA ALA A 160 -20.08 1.54 1.47
C ALA A 160 -20.81 0.69 0.41
N ASP A 161 -21.10 -0.56 0.74
CA ASP A 161 -21.83 -1.47 -0.16
C ASP A 161 -23.27 -1.01 -0.39
N ALA A 162 -23.90 -0.29 0.58
CA ALA A 162 -25.26 0.25 0.49
C ALA A 162 -25.52 1.40 1.48
N GLY A 163 -26.67 2.07 1.35
CA GLY A 163 -27.20 3.03 2.30
C GLY A 163 -26.93 4.50 1.96
N MET A 164 -27.35 5.41 2.88
CA MET A 164 -27.27 6.87 2.71
C MET A 164 -25.84 7.34 2.43
N ARG A 165 -24.83 6.67 2.98
CA ARG A 165 -23.42 6.96 2.77
C ARG A 165 -23.01 6.76 1.31
N ARG A 166 -23.45 5.70 0.65
CA ARG A 166 -23.24 5.45 -0.79
C ARG A 166 -23.85 6.57 -1.63
N PHE A 167 -25.06 7.00 -1.28
CA PHE A 167 -25.74 8.07 -2.00
C PHE A 167 -24.99 9.41 -1.92
N ILE A 168 -24.46 9.77 -0.74
CA ILE A 168 -23.65 10.97 -0.53
C ILE A 168 -22.32 10.87 -1.30
N GLU A 169 -21.65 9.72 -1.24
CA GLU A 169 -20.39 9.47 -1.95
C GLU A 169 -20.58 9.63 -3.47
N GLN A 170 -21.64 9.08 -4.05
CA GLN A 170 -21.95 9.21 -5.47
C GLN A 170 -22.24 10.68 -5.89
N ARG A 171 -22.89 11.45 -5.03
CA ARG A 171 -23.16 12.88 -5.29
C ARG A 171 -21.91 13.76 -5.26
N LEU A 172 -20.89 13.37 -4.50
CA LEU A 172 -19.63 14.10 -4.39
C LEU A 172 -18.59 13.71 -5.46
N GLN A 173 -18.80 12.59 -6.17
CA GLN A 173 -17.89 12.09 -7.22
C GLN A 173 -17.54 13.15 -8.30
N PRO A 174 -18.47 13.92 -8.86
CA PRO A 174 -18.14 14.90 -9.90
C PRO A 174 -17.16 15.99 -9.44
N VAL A 175 -17.16 16.31 -8.14
CA VAL A 175 -16.28 17.34 -7.56
C VAL A 175 -14.89 16.79 -7.24
N VAL A 176 -14.77 15.50 -6.91
CA VAL A 176 -13.52 14.86 -6.45
C VAL A 176 -12.73 14.24 -7.61
N ARG A 177 -13.42 13.84 -8.69
CA ARG A 177 -12.82 13.19 -9.87
C ARG A 177 -11.79 14.06 -10.61
N PRO A 178 -11.98 15.39 -10.78
CA PRO A 178 -10.98 16.23 -11.43
C PRO A 178 -9.68 16.40 -10.65
N LEU A 179 -9.68 16.07 -9.35
CA LEU A 179 -8.51 16.14 -8.48
C LEU A 179 -7.57 14.93 -8.63
N GLY A 180 -7.82 14.05 -9.62
CA GLY A 180 -6.98 12.87 -9.89
C GLY A 180 -7.22 11.70 -8.95
N PHE A 181 -8.18 11.81 -8.03
CA PHE A 181 -8.60 10.68 -7.21
C PHE A 181 -9.51 9.79 -8.05
N ARG A 182 -8.98 8.66 -8.52
CA ARG A 182 -9.83 7.57 -8.94
C ARG A 182 -10.64 7.14 -7.72
N THR A 183 -11.89 7.56 -7.66
CA THR A 183 -12.88 6.95 -6.78
C THR A 183 -13.31 5.62 -7.41
N ALA A 184 -12.34 4.76 -7.73
CA ALA A 184 -12.66 3.39 -8.02
C ALA A 184 -13.29 2.86 -6.74
N GLU A 185 -14.58 2.58 -6.81
CA GLU A 185 -15.33 1.99 -5.72
C GLU A 185 -14.75 0.58 -5.46
N PHE A 186 -13.71 0.52 -4.64
CA PHE A 186 -13.25 -0.76 -4.16
C PHE A 186 -14.11 -1.12 -2.96
N ALA A 187 -15.27 -1.67 -3.28
CA ALA A 187 -16.23 -2.13 -2.30
C ALA A 187 -15.64 -3.29 -1.49
N TRP A 188 -16.11 -3.44 -0.25
CA TRP A 188 -15.68 -4.58 0.59
C TRP A 188 -15.96 -5.93 -0.07
N SER A 189 -17.03 -6.05 -0.82
CA SER A 189 -17.38 -7.26 -1.60
C SER A 189 -16.24 -7.74 -2.49
N ARG A 190 -15.43 -6.84 -3.09
CA ARG A 190 -14.27 -7.24 -3.91
C ARG A 190 -13.17 -7.87 -3.06
N TYR A 191 -12.87 -7.32 -1.87
CA TYR A 191 -11.93 -7.96 -0.94
C TYR A 191 -12.44 -9.32 -0.48
N ALA A 192 -13.73 -9.42 -0.16
CA ALA A 192 -14.34 -10.69 0.25
C ALA A 192 -14.30 -11.73 -0.88
N GLN A 193 -14.55 -11.32 -2.11
CA GLN A 193 -14.46 -12.20 -3.28
C GLN A 193 -13.01 -12.64 -3.56
N TRP A 194 -12.06 -11.71 -3.48
CA TRP A 194 -10.65 -12.06 -3.59
C TRP A 194 -10.23 -13.05 -2.49
N LEU A 195 -10.59 -12.77 -1.23
CA LEU A 195 -10.28 -13.64 -0.09
C LEU A 195 -10.85 -15.06 -0.24
N ALA A 196 -12.07 -15.18 -0.80
CA ALA A 196 -12.71 -16.48 -1.04
C ALA A 196 -11.94 -17.34 -2.07
N ASN A 197 -11.17 -16.71 -2.96
CA ASN A 197 -10.36 -17.37 -3.98
C ASN A 197 -8.87 -17.50 -3.57
N ALA A 198 -8.40 -16.67 -2.65
CA ALA A 198 -7.01 -16.65 -2.19
C ALA A 198 -6.75 -17.81 -1.23
N ARG A 199 -5.99 -18.82 -1.72
CA ARG A 199 -5.62 -19.97 -0.87
C ARG A 199 -4.64 -19.55 0.22
N GLY A 200 -4.88 -19.99 1.43
CA GLY A 200 -3.96 -19.76 2.54
C GLY A 200 -3.95 -18.32 3.06
N ILE A 201 -4.97 -17.53 2.77
CA ILE A 201 -5.13 -16.18 3.33
C ILE A 201 -6.41 -16.14 4.16
N GLU A 202 -6.35 -15.54 5.34
CA GLU A 202 -7.49 -15.32 6.22
C GLU A 202 -7.61 -13.85 6.63
N LEU A 203 -8.83 -13.40 6.90
CA LEU A 203 -9.05 -12.06 7.47
C LEU A 203 -8.76 -12.07 8.97
N ALA A 204 -7.71 -11.37 9.38
CA ALA A 204 -7.34 -11.23 10.79
C ALA A 204 -8.06 -10.06 11.47
N GLU A 205 -8.21 -8.93 10.79
CA GLU A 205 -8.85 -7.73 11.35
C GLU A 205 -9.42 -6.83 10.24
N ARG A 206 -10.58 -6.25 10.51
CA ARG A 206 -11.09 -5.10 9.75
C ARG A 206 -11.66 -4.09 10.72
N ARG A 207 -11.13 -2.86 10.70
CA ARG A 207 -11.68 -1.77 11.52
C ARG A 207 -11.64 -0.44 10.79
N LEU A 208 -12.58 0.42 11.12
CA LEU A 208 -12.61 1.79 10.63
C LEU A 208 -11.55 2.63 11.33
N VAL A 209 -10.93 3.53 10.59
CA VAL A 209 -9.95 4.49 11.11
C VAL A 209 -10.34 5.92 10.75
N PRO A 210 -9.99 6.91 11.60
CA PRO A 210 -10.23 8.32 11.29
C PRO A 210 -9.52 8.80 10.03
N PRO A 211 -10.02 9.89 9.37
CA PRO A 211 -11.13 10.70 9.80
C PRO A 211 -12.50 10.13 9.36
N LEU A 212 -13.55 10.43 10.14
CA LEU A 212 -14.96 10.15 9.82
C LEU A 212 -15.31 8.69 9.48
N GLY A 213 -14.41 7.72 9.74
CA GLY A 213 -14.63 6.31 9.39
C GLY A 213 -14.70 6.03 7.89
N HIS A 214 -14.15 6.90 7.05
CA HIS A 214 -14.08 6.69 5.60
C HIS A 214 -12.96 5.72 5.19
N PHE A 215 -12.03 5.46 6.09
CA PHE A 215 -10.90 4.56 5.84
C PHE A 215 -11.03 3.32 6.70
N SER A 216 -10.49 2.24 6.19
CA SER A 216 -10.39 0.96 6.89
C SER A 216 -8.95 0.53 6.99
N LEU A 217 -8.58 0.05 8.16
CA LEU A 217 -7.42 -0.79 8.35
C LEU A 217 -7.90 -2.23 8.20
N VAL A 218 -7.32 -2.95 7.24
CA VAL A 218 -7.61 -4.36 6.98
C VAL A 218 -6.32 -5.13 7.15
N ARG A 219 -6.38 -6.24 7.88
CA ARG A 219 -5.26 -7.15 8.06
C ARG A 219 -5.67 -8.53 7.59
N PHE A 220 -4.88 -9.09 6.71
CA PHE A 220 -4.96 -10.49 6.32
C PHE A 220 -3.72 -11.21 6.83
N ARG A 221 -3.87 -12.49 7.16
CA ARG A 221 -2.75 -13.36 7.57
C ARG A 221 -2.58 -14.48 6.57
N LYS A 222 -1.34 -14.77 6.20
CA LYS A 222 -1.02 -15.96 5.42
C LYS A 222 -0.85 -17.14 6.36
N ILE A 223 -1.70 -18.14 6.22
CA ILE A 223 -1.64 -19.38 7.01
C ILE A 223 -0.75 -20.41 6.31
N GLU A 224 -0.08 -21.25 7.06
CA GLU A 224 0.57 -22.42 6.49
C GLU A 224 -0.48 -23.36 5.91
N ILE A 225 -0.37 -23.65 4.61
CA ILE A 225 -1.14 -24.73 4.00
C ILE A 225 -0.31 -25.99 4.22
N ALA A 226 -0.80 -26.92 5.06
CA ALA A 226 -0.18 -28.22 5.17
C ALA A 226 -0.09 -28.82 3.76
N ALA A 227 1.12 -29.21 3.34
CA ALA A 227 1.28 -29.91 2.09
C ALA A 227 0.37 -31.15 2.14
N ALA A 228 -0.53 -31.27 1.16
CA ALA A 228 -1.34 -32.47 1.02
C ALA A 228 -0.37 -33.65 0.87
N ALA A 229 -0.41 -34.55 1.84
CA ALA A 229 0.41 -35.77 1.89
C ALA A 229 0.00 -36.74 0.79
#